data_40b7d582fc5ad26f122dd44e2086e8f3
#
_entry.id   40b7d582fc5ad26f122dd44e2086e8f3
#
_cell.length_a   1.000
_cell.length_b   1.000
_cell.length_c   1.000
_cell.angle_alpha   90.00
_cell.angle_beta   90.00
_cell.angle_gamma   90.00
#
_symmetry.space_group_name_H-M   'P 1'
#
loop_
_entity.id
_entity.type
_entity.pdbx_description
1 polymer ?
#
loop_
_entity_poly.entity_id
_entity_poly.type
_entity_poly.pdbx_seq_one_letter_code
_entity_poly.pdbx_strand_id
1 'polypeptide(L)'
;MSLKLNDEQRKLVEQNHNLIYSAMTKCGIRRQDFDDYYGFAAIGLCKAAIDYDESKAKSFSTYAYKCMQKEIIAYTRWRFADKRDERLTLSYNQLMNDLDENEKEYSFLLADKKNNEKKLIFFLCFDEQMRILNNKDRLIINLKAK
;
A
#
# COMPACT_ATOMS: atom_id res chain seq x y z
N MET A 1 -15.00 12.00 3.81
CA MET A 1 -16.09 12.10 4.81
C MET A 1 -15.48 11.98 6.19
N SER A 2 -15.62 13.00 7.05
CA SER A 2 -15.14 12.97 8.44
C SER A 2 -16.19 12.22 9.28
N LEU A 3 -15.84 11.08 9.85
CA LEU A 3 -16.67 10.32 10.80
C LEU A 3 -16.63 11.04 12.14
N LYS A 4 -17.56 11.98 12.37
CA LYS A 4 -17.74 12.62 13.68
C LYS A 4 -18.87 11.91 14.40
N LEU A 5 -18.54 11.25 15.51
CA LEU A 5 -19.52 10.61 16.38
C LEU A 5 -19.98 11.60 17.48
N ASN A 6 -21.27 11.58 17.79
CA ASN A 6 -21.83 12.22 18.95
C ASN A 6 -21.47 11.45 20.23
N ASP A 7 -21.61 12.04 21.41
CA ASP A 7 -21.24 11.40 22.67
C ASP A 7 -22.07 10.14 22.97
N GLU A 8 -23.33 10.09 22.57
CA GLU A 8 -24.19 8.92 22.65
C GLU A 8 -23.70 7.79 21.74
N GLN A 9 -23.34 8.13 20.51
CA GLN A 9 -22.78 7.18 19.53
C GLN A 9 -21.43 6.64 19.99
N ARG A 10 -20.58 7.45 20.63
CA ARG A 10 -19.31 7.00 21.22
C ARG A 10 -19.55 5.97 22.32
N LYS A 11 -20.46 6.26 23.25
CA LYS A 11 -20.82 5.31 24.30
C LYS A 11 -21.35 4.00 23.74
N LEU A 12 -22.14 4.06 22.67
CA LEU A 12 -22.67 2.89 22.00
C LEU A 12 -21.56 2.04 21.38
N VAL A 13 -20.57 2.66 20.73
CA VAL A 13 -19.39 1.99 20.19
C VAL A 13 -18.54 1.35 21.29
N GLU A 14 -18.26 2.07 22.38
CA GLU A 14 -17.48 1.59 23.51
C GLU A 14 -18.12 0.38 24.19
N GLN A 15 -19.44 0.43 24.44
CA GLN A 15 -20.18 -0.67 25.03
C GLN A 15 -20.20 -1.93 24.16
N ASN A 16 -20.12 -1.76 22.84
CA ASN A 16 -20.21 -2.84 21.88
C ASN A 16 -18.87 -3.22 21.23
N HIS A 17 -17.75 -2.70 21.75
CA HIS A 17 -16.42 -2.92 21.22
C HIS A 17 -16.06 -4.42 21.05
N ASN A 18 -16.48 -5.28 21.96
CA ASN A 18 -16.22 -6.71 21.90
C ASN A 18 -16.85 -7.41 20.68
N LEU A 19 -17.85 -6.78 20.04
CA LEU A 19 -18.44 -7.30 18.81
C LEU A 19 -17.44 -7.36 17.66
N ILE A 20 -16.39 -6.52 17.67
CA ILE A 20 -15.33 -6.48 16.64
C ILE A 20 -14.67 -7.85 16.52
N TYR A 21 -14.21 -8.40 17.65
CA TYR A 21 -13.54 -9.72 17.67
C TYR A 21 -14.49 -10.85 17.24
N SER A 22 -15.73 -10.77 17.67
CA SER A 22 -16.77 -11.74 17.27
C SER A 22 -17.04 -11.66 15.76
N ALA A 23 -17.09 -10.46 15.19
CA ALA A 23 -17.30 -10.26 13.76
C ALA A 23 -16.12 -10.81 12.93
N MET A 24 -14.89 -10.51 13.32
CA MET A 24 -13.69 -11.03 12.64
C MET A 24 -13.63 -12.56 12.66
N THR A 25 -13.90 -13.17 13.83
CA THR A 25 -13.93 -14.63 13.97
C THR A 25 -14.99 -15.27 13.07
N LYS A 26 -16.20 -14.71 13.04
CA LYS A 26 -17.29 -15.21 12.17
C LYS A 26 -17.01 -15.01 10.68
N CYS A 27 -16.24 -13.99 10.32
CA CYS A 27 -15.78 -13.79 8.94
C CYS A 27 -14.63 -14.73 8.55
N GLY A 28 -14.17 -15.60 9.44
CA GLY A 28 -13.10 -16.57 9.18
C GLY A 28 -11.69 -15.95 9.17
N ILE A 29 -11.52 -14.77 9.75
CA ILE A 29 -10.21 -14.14 9.86
C ILE A 29 -9.37 -14.90 10.90
N ARG A 30 -8.13 -15.23 10.55
CA ARG A 30 -7.20 -15.90 11.47
C ARG A 30 -6.73 -14.93 12.55
N ARG A 31 -6.47 -15.43 13.75
CA ARG A 31 -6.02 -14.58 14.89
C ARG A 31 -4.77 -13.78 14.60
N GLN A 32 -3.86 -14.31 13.81
CA GLN A 32 -2.63 -13.64 13.40
C GLN A 32 -2.88 -12.41 12.52
N ASP A 33 -4.01 -12.38 11.79
CA ASP A 33 -4.38 -11.30 10.88
C ASP A 33 -5.32 -10.27 11.56
N PHE A 34 -5.65 -10.44 12.86
CA PHE A 34 -6.61 -9.58 13.55
C PHE A 34 -6.19 -8.11 13.58
N ASP A 35 -4.92 -7.82 13.75
CA ASP A 35 -4.41 -6.45 13.82
C ASP A 35 -4.65 -5.71 12.49
N ASP A 36 -4.48 -6.40 11.36
CA ASP A 36 -4.72 -5.84 10.02
C ASP A 36 -6.22 -5.54 9.78
N TYR A 37 -7.11 -6.37 10.32
CA TYR A 37 -8.55 -6.26 10.09
C TYR A 37 -9.29 -5.43 11.12
N TYR A 38 -8.68 -5.24 12.30
CA TYR A 38 -9.31 -4.55 13.43
C TYR A 38 -9.79 -3.14 13.07
N GLY A 39 -8.94 -2.35 12.40
CA GLY A 39 -9.27 -0.98 12.00
C GLY A 39 -10.49 -0.91 11.08
N PHE A 40 -10.61 -1.83 10.13
CA PHE A 40 -11.75 -1.88 9.21
C PHE A 40 -13.02 -2.31 9.90
N ALA A 41 -12.95 -3.29 10.80
CA ALA A 41 -14.10 -3.70 11.61
C ALA A 41 -14.56 -2.57 12.55
N ALA A 42 -13.62 -1.83 13.16
CA ALA A 42 -13.93 -0.68 14.00
C ALA A 42 -14.62 0.45 13.21
N ILE A 43 -14.17 0.72 11.98
CA ILE A 43 -14.83 1.66 11.07
C ILE A 43 -16.27 1.21 10.80
N GLY A 44 -16.47 -0.10 10.56
CA GLY A 44 -17.81 -0.67 10.37
C GLY A 44 -18.72 -0.48 11.57
N LEU A 45 -18.19 -0.63 12.80
CA LEU A 45 -18.92 -0.39 14.03
C LEU A 45 -19.29 1.10 14.21
N CYS A 46 -18.37 2.01 13.91
CA CYS A 46 -18.61 3.45 13.94
C CYS A 46 -19.69 3.89 12.93
N LYS A 47 -19.63 3.36 11.70
CA LYS A 47 -20.66 3.60 10.69
C LYS A 47 -22.03 3.09 11.16
N ALA A 48 -22.05 1.91 11.78
CA ALA A 48 -23.27 1.36 12.35
C ALA A 48 -23.85 2.26 13.44
N ALA A 49 -23.02 2.85 14.31
CA ALA A 49 -23.49 3.75 15.36
C ALA A 49 -24.05 5.08 14.81
N ILE A 50 -23.57 5.54 13.66
CA ILE A 50 -24.09 6.75 13.00
C ILE A 50 -25.43 6.50 12.33
N ASP A 51 -25.54 5.35 11.63
CA ASP A 51 -26.69 5.05 10.77
C ASP A 51 -27.78 4.22 11.48
N TYR A 52 -27.57 3.88 12.76
CA TYR A 52 -28.51 3.06 13.51
C TYR A 52 -29.82 3.81 13.79
N ASP A 53 -30.93 3.16 13.44
CA ASP A 53 -32.28 3.62 13.68
C ASP A 53 -33.06 2.48 14.37
N GLU A 54 -33.44 2.72 15.61
CA GLU A 54 -34.17 1.74 16.43
C GLU A 54 -35.52 1.33 15.81
N SER A 55 -36.12 2.22 15.02
CA SER A 55 -37.40 1.94 14.37
C SER A 55 -37.28 0.88 13.25
N LYS A 56 -36.10 0.74 12.65
CA LYS A 56 -35.84 -0.12 11.49
C LYS A 56 -35.11 -1.42 11.84
N ALA A 57 -34.35 -1.44 12.93
CA ALA A 57 -33.53 -2.56 13.30
C ALA A 57 -33.86 -3.10 14.68
N LYS A 58 -34.11 -4.42 14.78
CA LYS A 58 -34.47 -5.10 16.02
C LYS A 58 -33.42 -5.03 17.12
N SER A 59 -32.11 -4.92 16.74
CA SER A 59 -31.00 -4.92 17.67
C SER A 59 -29.78 -4.24 17.02
N PHE A 60 -29.14 -3.34 17.77
CA PHE A 60 -27.92 -2.69 17.34
C PHE A 60 -26.84 -3.71 16.98
N SER A 61 -26.63 -4.74 17.81
CA SER A 61 -25.61 -5.76 17.59
C SER A 61 -25.74 -6.45 16.23
N THR A 62 -27.01 -6.77 15.85
CA THR A 62 -27.26 -7.42 14.54
C THR A 62 -26.97 -6.49 13.37
N TYR A 63 -27.31 -5.22 13.51
CA TYR A 63 -27.02 -4.22 12.49
C TYR A 63 -25.53 -3.93 12.37
N ALA A 64 -24.87 -3.70 13.51
CA ALA A 64 -23.45 -3.46 13.62
C ALA A 64 -22.64 -4.62 13.01
N TYR A 65 -23.04 -5.86 13.27
CA TYR A 65 -22.42 -7.04 12.70
C TYR A 65 -22.40 -7.00 11.16
N LYS A 66 -23.53 -6.68 10.54
CA LYS A 66 -23.64 -6.57 9.06
C LYS A 66 -22.75 -5.46 8.51
N CYS A 67 -22.68 -4.32 9.21
CA CYS A 67 -21.82 -3.20 8.80
C CYS A 67 -20.33 -3.57 8.90
N MET A 68 -19.91 -4.19 10.01
CA MET A 68 -18.55 -4.67 10.19
C MET A 68 -18.17 -5.72 9.14
N GLN A 69 -19.04 -6.69 8.89
CA GLN A 69 -18.83 -7.73 7.87
C GLN A 69 -18.61 -7.12 6.49
N LYS A 70 -19.34 -6.07 6.13
CA LYS A 70 -19.23 -5.36 4.87
C LYS A 70 -17.86 -4.72 4.69
N GLU A 71 -17.33 -4.05 5.73
CA GLU A 71 -16.01 -3.44 5.70
C GLU A 71 -14.89 -4.48 5.67
N ILE A 72 -15.01 -5.56 6.44
CA ILE A 72 -14.06 -6.69 6.44
C ILE A 72 -13.97 -7.32 5.05
N ILE A 73 -15.11 -7.60 4.41
CA ILE A 73 -15.15 -8.18 3.07
C ILE A 73 -14.56 -7.20 2.03
N ALA A 74 -14.86 -5.91 2.15
CA ALA A 74 -14.32 -4.90 1.25
C ALA A 74 -12.79 -4.84 1.35
N TYR A 75 -12.24 -4.86 2.57
CA TYR A 75 -10.80 -4.92 2.79
C TYR A 75 -10.18 -6.21 2.26
N THR A 76 -10.82 -7.35 2.50
CA THR A 76 -10.34 -8.65 1.99
C THR A 76 -10.23 -8.63 0.46
N ARG A 77 -11.25 -8.13 -0.24
CA ARG A 77 -11.21 -7.99 -1.70
C ARG A 77 -10.12 -7.04 -2.17
N TRP A 78 -9.91 -5.95 -1.42
CA TRP A 78 -8.85 -5.00 -1.74
C TRP A 78 -7.45 -5.62 -1.54
N ARG A 79 -7.23 -6.36 -0.44
CA ARG A 79 -5.96 -7.01 -0.08
C ARG A 79 -5.59 -8.09 -1.11
N PHE A 80 -6.54 -8.92 -1.48
CA PHE A 80 -6.34 -10.04 -2.41
C PHE A 80 -6.64 -9.71 -3.88
N ALA A 81 -6.72 -8.43 -4.24
CA ALA A 81 -6.73 -8.05 -5.64
C ALA A 81 -5.38 -8.42 -6.27
N ASP A 82 -5.38 -8.96 -7.50
CA ASP A 82 -4.20 -9.50 -8.19
C ASP A 82 -2.94 -8.61 -8.12
N LYS A 83 -3.14 -7.29 -8.11
CA LYS A 83 -2.05 -6.31 -8.00
C LYS A 83 -1.36 -6.27 -6.63
N ARG A 84 -1.98 -6.79 -5.57
CA ARG A 84 -1.57 -6.65 -4.17
C ARG A 84 -1.47 -7.98 -3.45
N ASP A 85 -1.82 -9.07 -4.13
CA ASP A 85 -1.78 -10.39 -3.54
C ASP A 85 -0.32 -10.78 -3.25
N GLU A 86 0.03 -10.81 -1.97
CA GLU A 86 1.36 -11.17 -1.49
C GLU A 86 1.81 -12.56 -1.97
N ARG A 87 0.85 -13.44 -2.28
CA ARG A 87 1.14 -14.78 -2.80
C ARG A 87 1.64 -14.75 -4.25
N LEU A 88 1.32 -13.67 -4.99
CA LEU A 88 1.71 -13.45 -6.39
C LEU A 88 2.92 -12.51 -6.51
N THR A 89 3.40 -11.95 -5.39
CA THR A 89 4.54 -11.05 -5.36
C THR A 89 5.73 -11.70 -4.69
N LEU A 90 6.92 -11.47 -5.24
CA LEU A 90 8.18 -11.88 -4.65
C LEU A 90 8.90 -10.63 -4.12
N SER A 91 9.54 -10.78 -2.95
CA SER A 91 10.45 -9.74 -2.48
C SER A 91 11.65 -9.65 -3.42
N TYR A 92 11.95 -8.45 -3.91
CA TYR A 92 13.09 -8.28 -4.80
C TYR A 92 14.45 -8.47 -4.09
N ASN A 93 14.46 -8.40 -2.74
CA ASN A 93 15.61 -8.73 -1.90
C ASN A 93 15.70 -10.25 -1.58
N GLN A 94 14.74 -11.04 -2.04
CA GLN A 94 14.81 -12.48 -1.84
C GLN A 94 15.93 -13.07 -2.68
N LEU A 95 16.73 -13.95 -2.08
CA LEU A 95 17.78 -14.67 -2.79
C LEU A 95 17.18 -15.61 -3.82
N MET A 96 17.75 -15.61 -5.01
CA MET A 96 17.41 -16.60 -6.03
C MET A 96 18.04 -17.94 -5.60
N ASN A 97 17.22 -18.98 -5.49
CA ASN A 97 17.70 -20.35 -5.31
C ASN A 97 18.29 -20.84 -6.65
N ASP A 98 19.44 -20.32 -7.03
CA ASP A 98 20.21 -20.86 -8.13
C ASP A 98 21.08 -22.01 -7.61
N LEU A 99 21.12 -23.08 -8.38
CA LEU A 99 21.93 -24.27 -8.13
C LEU A 99 23.45 -23.99 -8.24
N ASP A 100 23.82 -22.80 -8.60
CA ASP A 100 25.20 -22.31 -8.66
C ASP A 100 25.53 -21.40 -7.48
N GLU A 101 26.72 -21.58 -6.91
CA GLU A 101 27.27 -21.04 -5.66
C GLU A 101 27.28 -19.49 -5.50
N ASN A 102 26.60 -18.72 -6.35
CA ASN A 102 26.48 -17.28 -6.25
C ASN A 102 25.08 -16.89 -5.81
N GLU A 103 24.94 -16.54 -4.54
CA GLU A 103 23.73 -15.90 -3.98
C GLU A 103 23.44 -14.58 -4.69
N LYS A 104 22.55 -14.61 -5.69
CA LYS A 104 22.07 -13.42 -6.37
C LYS A 104 20.67 -13.09 -5.91
N GLU A 105 20.41 -11.84 -5.61
CA GLU A 105 19.09 -11.35 -5.30
C GLU A 105 18.28 -11.09 -6.59
N TYR A 106 16.95 -11.17 -6.51
CA TYR A 106 16.06 -10.79 -7.62
C TYR A 106 16.24 -9.32 -8.03
N SER A 107 16.77 -8.48 -7.14
CA SER A 107 17.14 -7.09 -7.44
C SER A 107 18.06 -6.96 -8.66
N PHE A 108 18.90 -7.94 -8.91
CA PHE A 108 19.80 -7.97 -10.07
C PHE A 108 19.06 -8.08 -11.41
N LEU A 109 17.90 -8.76 -11.43
CA LEU A 109 17.06 -8.89 -12.63
C LEU A 109 16.32 -7.59 -12.98
N LEU A 110 16.12 -6.72 -11.98
CA LEU A 110 15.46 -5.42 -12.14
C LEU A 110 16.43 -4.30 -12.51
N ALA A 111 17.66 -4.63 -12.88
CA ALA A 111 18.65 -3.65 -13.33
C ALA A 111 18.03 -2.76 -14.41
N ASP A 112 18.03 -1.45 -14.18
CA ASP A 112 17.47 -0.47 -15.10
C ASP A 112 18.23 -0.50 -16.43
N LYS A 113 17.56 -0.98 -17.49
CA LYS A 113 18.12 -0.99 -18.86
C LYS A 113 18.41 0.43 -19.40
N LYS A 114 17.80 1.44 -18.75
CA LYS A 114 18.04 2.86 -19.05
C LYS A 114 18.98 3.51 -18.05
N ASN A 115 20.03 2.81 -17.64
CA ASN A 115 21.03 3.44 -16.78
C ASN A 115 21.64 4.65 -17.50
N ASN A 116 21.05 5.82 -17.25
CA ASN A 116 21.50 7.10 -17.79
C ASN A 116 22.65 7.71 -16.99
N GLU A 117 23.09 7.08 -15.89
CA GLU A 117 24.16 7.61 -15.04
C GLU A 117 25.43 7.85 -15.84
N LYS A 118 25.84 6.88 -16.66
CA LYS A 118 27.02 7.03 -17.54
C LYS A 118 26.84 8.18 -18.51
N LYS A 119 25.63 8.36 -19.07
CA LYS A 119 25.35 9.49 -19.96
C LYS A 119 25.36 10.81 -19.19
N LEU A 120 24.76 10.82 -17.98
CA LEU A 120 24.74 12.01 -17.13
C LEU A 120 26.17 12.44 -16.73
N ILE A 121 26.99 11.50 -16.28
CA ILE A 121 28.42 11.75 -15.95
C ILE A 121 29.15 12.26 -17.18
N PHE A 122 28.96 11.62 -18.35
CA PHE A 122 29.57 12.08 -19.60
C PHE A 122 29.17 13.52 -19.93
N PHE A 123 27.89 13.89 -19.83
CA PHE A 123 27.43 15.25 -20.10
C PHE A 123 27.98 16.26 -19.10
N LEU A 124 28.03 15.90 -17.80
CA LEU A 124 28.63 16.78 -16.78
C LEU A 124 30.10 17.02 -17.03
N CYS A 125 30.89 15.97 -17.29
CA CYS A 125 32.30 16.10 -17.61
C CYS A 125 32.53 16.85 -18.93
N PHE A 126 31.67 16.63 -19.94
CA PHE A 126 31.75 17.33 -21.22
C PHE A 126 31.45 18.82 -21.05
N ASP A 127 30.45 19.19 -20.29
CA ASP A 127 30.08 20.59 -20.03
C ASP A 127 31.19 21.34 -19.28
N GLU A 128 31.87 20.68 -18.35
CA GLU A 128 32.99 21.23 -17.61
C GLU A 128 34.22 21.42 -18.51
N GLN A 129 34.50 20.44 -19.36
CA GLN A 129 35.57 20.55 -20.36
C GLN A 129 35.28 21.67 -21.38
N MET A 130 34.03 21.81 -21.82
CA MET A 130 33.58 22.87 -22.71
C MET A 130 33.73 24.27 -22.10
N ARG A 131 33.64 24.42 -20.78
CA ARG A 131 33.87 25.70 -20.09
C ARG A 131 35.32 26.16 -20.13
N ILE A 132 36.26 25.23 -20.17
CA ILE A 132 37.72 25.51 -20.21
C ILE A 132 38.18 25.87 -21.61
N LEU A 133 37.48 25.41 -22.64
CA LEU A 133 37.85 25.61 -24.06
C LEU A 133 37.63 27.07 -24.53
N ASN A 134 38.53 27.52 -25.39
CA ASN A 134 38.44 28.84 -26.01
C ASN A 134 37.22 28.91 -26.98
N ASN A 135 36.69 30.08 -27.23
CA ASN A 135 35.50 30.30 -28.06
C ASN A 135 35.58 29.73 -29.46
N LYS A 136 36.77 29.76 -30.06
CA LYS A 136 37.03 29.17 -31.40
C LYS A 136 36.88 27.66 -31.40
N ASP A 137 37.42 26.98 -30.39
CA ASP A 137 37.39 25.53 -30.29
C ASP A 137 35.98 25.02 -29.94
N ARG A 138 35.22 25.76 -29.14
CA ARG A 138 33.78 25.49 -28.90
C ARG A 138 32.97 25.51 -30.17
N LEU A 139 33.20 26.49 -31.05
CA LEU A 139 32.52 26.58 -32.35
C LEU A 139 32.79 25.38 -33.24
N ILE A 140 34.04 24.92 -33.29
CA ILE A 140 34.43 23.77 -34.09
C ILE A 140 33.77 22.48 -33.62
N ILE A 141 33.68 22.27 -32.28
CA ILE A 141 33.04 21.10 -31.69
C ILE A 141 31.52 21.11 -31.95
N ASN A 142 30.85 22.24 -31.79
CA ASN A 142 29.43 22.37 -32.05
C ASN A 142 29.05 22.21 -33.53
N LEU A 143 29.97 22.54 -34.46
CA LEU A 143 29.74 22.32 -35.90
C LEU A 143 29.91 20.87 -36.32
N LYS A 144 30.73 20.08 -35.59
CA LYS A 144 30.94 18.66 -35.87
C LYS A 144 29.90 17.75 -35.18
N ALA A 145 29.14 18.27 -34.22
CA ALA A 145 28.10 17.52 -33.47
C ALA A 145 26.71 17.56 -34.13
N LYS A 146 26.56 18.24 -35.24
CA LYS A 146 25.35 18.23 -36.09
C LYS A 146 25.54 17.22 -37.22
#